data_f792cf38d5a72c9b3124600b441d8b12
#
_entry.id   f792cf38d5a72c9b3124600b441d8b12
#
_cell.length_a   1.000
_cell.length_b   1.000
_cell.length_c   1.000
_cell.angle_alpha   90.00
_cell.angle_beta   90.00
_cell.angle_gamma   90.00
#
_symmetry.space_group_name_H-M   'P 1'
#
loop_
_entity.id
_entity.type
_entity.pdbx_description
1 polymer ?
#
loop_
_entity_poly.entity_id
_entity_poly.type
_entity_poly.pdbx_seq_one_letter_code
_entity_poly.pdbx_strand_id
1 'polypeptide(L)'
;MNDSSIERWGWASIGINILLGLLNLIISIASGSLAVAAEMTHNLVDLAASAAVLIGLKISRRQSNAFPYGLYKVENIVSTGIAGLIFFTGYEIVHEAVFATARITTVSLWMLAGILLSAIIPLAFSYFELKASTKANSPSLAAEAQEYRTHVFSSGVVFAALVGQLFGLRLDRWAALLVVVFIVRTGWGLLRDGMSVLLDASIDASTLAQVREIIQNDPAVVQVKTLVGCNSGRYRFLEAELGLRVNDLQKAHAISQRLEHTIKEIVPHVERVLIHYEPIVPTHLRYAFPLAAPDGKLSKHFGEAPYMALITLRLQDGTIEKREVMTNPYCQEIKAKGIKVAEWLVSQKVDRIFIKEGLQGKGPEYVFANAGVQMASTGFDTLDMALDKELEELHKQFSGAKSGTSSAGSIDLGQANR
;
A
#
# COMPACT_ATOMS: atom_id res chain seq x y z
N MET A 1 14.45 6.36 13.30
CA MET A 1 15.50 7.35 12.95
C MET A 1 14.78 8.54 12.35
N ASN A 2 15.10 9.78 12.74
CA ASN A 2 14.37 10.96 12.25
C ASN A 2 14.60 11.18 10.75
N ASP A 3 13.60 11.71 10.04
CA ASP A 3 13.69 12.10 8.62
C ASP A 3 14.96 12.89 8.28
N SER A 4 15.45 13.68 9.22
CA SER A 4 16.70 14.45 9.08
C SER A 4 17.96 13.61 8.89
N SER A 5 17.96 12.33 9.30
CA SER A 5 19.14 11.47 9.09
C SER A 5 19.12 10.80 7.71
N ILE A 6 17.93 10.49 7.19
CA ILE A 6 17.77 9.97 5.82
C ILE A 6 18.18 11.07 4.82
N GLU A 7 17.73 12.30 5.06
CA GLU A 7 18.09 13.46 4.24
C GLU A 7 19.60 13.71 4.19
N ARG A 8 20.32 13.54 5.31
CA ARG A 8 21.80 13.68 5.33
C ARG A 8 22.50 12.63 4.47
N TRP A 9 22.00 11.37 4.44
CA TRP A 9 22.54 10.35 3.56
C TRP A 9 22.31 10.68 2.08
N GLY A 10 21.12 11.17 1.72
CA GLY A 10 20.83 11.64 0.36
C GLY A 10 21.76 12.80 -0.08
N TRP A 11 22.04 13.78 0.78
CA TRP A 11 23.01 14.82 0.49
C TRP A 11 24.44 14.31 0.39
N ALA A 12 24.82 13.33 1.21
CA ALA A 12 26.13 12.69 1.13
C ALA A 12 26.29 11.92 -0.19
N SER A 13 25.27 11.20 -0.63
CA SER A 13 25.22 10.52 -1.92
C SER A 13 25.42 11.49 -3.09
N ILE A 14 24.69 12.59 -3.12
CA ILE A 14 24.88 13.65 -4.13
C ILE A 14 26.32 14.17 -4.12
N GLY A 15 26.89 14.44 -2.94
CA GLY A 15 28.27 14.89 -2.81
C GLY A 15 29.28 13.90 -3.40
N ILE A 16 29.06 12.62 -3.17
CA ILE A 16 29.90 11.55 -3.72
C ILE A 16 29.75 11.46 -5.24
N ASN A 17 28.54 11.48 -5.77
CA ASN A 17 28.31 11.44 -7.22
C ASN A 17 28.91 12.64 -7.94
N ILE A 18 28.87 13.84 -7.35
CA ILE A 18 29.58 15.01 -7.87
C ILE A 18 31.10 14.79 -7.88
N LEU A 19 31.66 14.28 -6.78
CA LEU A 19 33.11 14.00 -6.67
C LEU A 19 33.56 12.99 -7.72
N LEU A 20 32.82 11.87 -7.86
CA LEU A 20 33.11 10.83 -8.84
C LEU A 20 32.94 11.33 -10.27
N GLY A 21 31.90 12.09 -10.55
CA GLY A 21 31.68 12.71 -11.86
C GLY A 21 32.82 13.64 -12.27
N LEU A 22 33.27 14.49 -11.35
CA LEU A 22 34.43 15.39 -11.59
C LEU A 22 35.75 14.63 -11.78
N LEU A 23 36.00 13.60 -10.95
CA LEU A 23 37.17 12.74 -11.06
C LEU A 23 37.19 12.05 -12.44
N ASN A 24 36.13 11.39 -12.82
CA ASN A 24 36.02 10.70 -14.10
C ASN A 24 36.05 11.67 -15.30
N LEU A 25 35.50 12.88 -15.18
CA LEU A 25 35.63 13.92 -16.19
C LEU A 25 37.12 14.31 -16.44
N ILE A 26 37.88 14.56 -15.38
CA ILE A 26 39.29 14.91 -15.47
C ILE A 26 40.07 13.78 -16.13
N ILE A 27 39.81 12.53 -15.69
CA ILE A 27 40.50 11.36 -16.26
C ILE A 27 40.09 11.15 -17.72
N SER A 28 38.83 11.31 -18.08
CA SER A 28 38.34 11.18 -19.45
C SER A 28 38.99 12.18 -20.42
N ILE A 29 39.05 13.45 -20.01
CA ILE A 29 39.73 14.50 -20.83
C ILE A 29 41.21 14.23 -20.96
N ALA A 30 41.88 13.82 -19.89
CA ALA A 30 43.33 13.59 -19.86
C ALA A 30 43.75 12.30 -20.59
N SER A 31 42.92 11.23 -20.52
CA SER A 31 43.24 9.96 -21.16
C SER A 31 42.76 9.87 -22.62
N GLY A 32 41.70 10.62 -22.98
CA GLY A 32 40.99 10.45 -24.22
C GLY A 32 40.26 9.11 -24.33
N SER A 33 40.04 8.40 -23.20
CA SER A 33 39.40 7.09 -23.14
C SER A 33 37.88 7.22 -23.26
N LEU A 34 37.32 6.48 -24.22
CA LEU A 34 35.87 6.40 -24.42
C LEU A 34 35.21 5.61 -23.29
N ALA A 35 35.88 4.63 -22.74
CA ALA A 35 35.38 3.86 -21.60
C ALA A 35 35.25 4.73 -20.33
N VAL A 36 36.21 5.62 -20.07
CA VAL A 36 36.14 6.58 -18.96
C VAL A 36 35.05 7.64 -19.22
N ALA A 37 34.87 8.09 -20.47
CA ALA A 37 33.81 8.99 -20.83
C ALA A 37 32.42 8.35 -20.60
N ALA A 38 32.26 7.06 -20.91
CA ALA A 38 31.02 6.30 -20.62
C ALA A 38 30.77 6.21 -19.11
N GLU A 39 31.79 5.95 -18.31
CA GLU A 39 31.70 5.89 -16.85
C GLU A 39 31.33 7.26 -16.23
N MET A 40 31.94 8.35 -16.75
CA MET A 40 31.57 9.72 -16.35
C MET A 40 30.10 10.01 -16.64
N THR A 41 29.60 9.58 -17.82
CA THR A 41 28.20 9.74 -18.18
C THR A 41 27.28 8.98 -17.23
N HIS A 42 27.65 7.77 -16.84
CA HIS A 42 26.91 6.99 -15.84
C HIS A 42 26.80 7.75 -14.51
N ASN A 43 27.90 8.30 -13.99
CA ASN A 43 27.87 9.10 -12.75
C ASN A 43 27.01 10.37 -12.86
N LEU A 44 26.95 11.02 -14.05
CA LEU A 44 26.07 12.17 -14.26
C LEU A 44 24.60 11.79 -14.23
N VAL A 45 24.29 10.60 -14.72
CA VAL A 45 22.95 10.03 -14.67
C VAL A 45 22.51 9.79 -13.23
N ASP A 46 23.36 9.15 -12.41
CA ASP A 46 23.09 8.86 -11.02
C ASP A 46 22.91 10.15 -10.21
N LEU A 47 23.75 11.16 -10.48
CA LEU A 47 23.61 12.50 -9.91
C LEU A 47 22.26 13.14 -10.28
N ALA A 48 21.87 13.05 -11.56
CA ALA A 48 20.61 13.62 -12.04
C ALA A 48 19.40 12.90 -11.42
N ALA A 49 19.47 11.56 -11.29
CA ALA A 49 18.43 10.76 -10.63
C ALA A 49 18.29 11.15 -9.15
N SER A 50 19.40 11.24 -8.41
CA SER A 50 19.40 11.65 -6.99
C SER A 50 18.87 13.09 -6.83
N ALA A 51 19.24 14.03 -7.72
CA ALA A 51 18.73 15.39 -7.72
C ALA A 51 17.22 15.44 -8.03
N ALA A 52 16.75 14.62 -8.97
CA ALA A 52 15.33 14.54 -9.31
C ALA A 52 14.48 14.09 -8.14
N VAL A 53 14.96 13.10 -7.38
CA VAL A 53 14.31 12.63 -6.15
C VAL A 53 14.22 13.75 -5.13
N LEU A 54 15.29 14.48 -4.86
CA LEU A 54 15.27 15.60 -3.90
C LEU A 54 14.37 16.77 -4.34
N ILE A 55 14.38 17.12 -5.63
CA ILE A 55 13.51 18.16 -6.19
C ILE A 55 12.05 17.71 -6.11
N GLY A 56 11.78 16.49 -6.51
CA GLY A 56 10.46 15.86 -6.41
C GLY A 56 9.91 15.90 -4.98
N LEU A 57 10.74 15.55 -4.00
CA LEU A 57 10.44 15.63 -2.57
C LEU A 57 10.00 17.02 -2.12
N LYS A 58 10.68 18.06 -2.60
CA LYS A 58 10.42 19.45 -2.21
C LYS A 58 9.18 20.03 -2.89
N ILE A 59 8.90 19.61 -4.13
CA ILE A 59 7.80 20.11 -4.95
C ILE A 59 6.52 19.29 -4.74
N SER A 60 6.63 18.00 -4.49
CA SER A 60 5.52 17.04 -4.45
C SER A 60 4.39 17.42 -3.48
N ARG A 61 4.73 18.05 -2.36
CA ARG A 61 3.74 18.47 -1.34
C ARG A 61 3.02 19.78 -1.67
N ARG A 62 3.41 20.47 -2.77
CA ARG A 62 2.72 21.71 -3.14
C ARG A 62 1.38 21.38 -3.76
N GLN A 63 0.32 21.81 -3.09
CA GLN A 63 -1.04 21.78 -3.61
C GLN A 63 -1.42 23.18 -4.10
N SER A 64 -2.17 23.24 -5.19
CA SER A 64 -2.74 24.49 -5.73
C SER A 64 -4.10 24.20 -6.32
N ASN A 65 -4.87 25.24 -6.62
CA ASN A 65 -6.17 25.09 -7.30
C ASN A 65 -6.04 24.39 -8.67
N ALA A 66 -4.88 24.52 -9.34
CA ALA A 66 -4.60 23.85 -10.61
C ALA A 66 -4.20 22.37 -10.42
N PHE A 67 -3.66 22.01 -9.25
CA PHE A 67 -3.21 20.65 -8.93
C PHE A 67 -3.74 20.23 -7.54
N PRO A 68 -5.05 19.92 -7.44
CA PRO A 68 -5.69 19.65 -6.15
C PRO A 68 -5.18 18.37 -5.48
N TYR A 69 -4.68 17.41 -6.25
CA TYR A 69 -4.05 16.18 -5.74
C TYR A 69 -2.57 16.33 -5.39
N GLY A 70 -1.98 17.53 -5.59
CA GLY A 70 -0.54 17.79 -5.43
C GLY A 70 0.28 17.48 -6.67
N LEU A 71 1.56 17.77 -6.59
CA LEU A 71 2.53 17.60 -7.69
C LEU A 71 3.38 16.33 -7.52
N TYR A 72 2.82 15.29 -6.89
CA TYR A 72 3.56 14.06 -6.54
C TYR A 72 4.20 13.37 -7.74
N LYS A 73 3.58 13.43 -8.93
CA LYS A 73 4.07 12.77 -10.15
C LYS A 73 5.18 13.56 -10.88
N VAL A 74 5.51 14.78 -10.44
CA VAL A 74 6.59 15.58 -11.07
C VAL A 74 7.93 14.86 -10.98
N GLU A 75 8.23 14.19 -9.88
CA GLU A 75 9.42 13.36 -9.72
C GLU A 75 9.53 12.31 -10.83
N ASN A 76 8.45 11.64 -11.16
CA ASN A 76 8.41 10.61 -12.20
C ASN A 76 8.53 11.19 -13.63
N ILE A 77 8.00 12.41 -13.86
CA ILE A 77 8.20 13.13 -15.12
C ILE A 77 9.68 13.45 -15.33
N VAL A 78 10.34 13.97 -14.28
CA VAL A 78 11.78 14.29 -14.33
C VAL A 78 12.59 13.02 -14.53
N SER A 79 12.32 11.93 -13.79
CA SER A 79 13.01 10.64 -13.96
C SER A 79 12.84 10.08 -15.38
N THR A 80 11.65 10.19 -15.97
CA THR A 80 11.38 9.78 -17.36
C THR A 80 12.19 10.64 -18.35
N GLY A 81 12.28 11.95 -18.11
CA GLY A 81 13.09 12.85 -18.93
C GLY A 81 14.59 12.53 -18.87
N ILE A 82 15.09 12.19 -17.66
CA ILE A 82 16.46 11.75 -17.44
C ILE A 82 16.74 10.44 -18.21
N ALA A 83 15.82 9.46 -18.14
CA ALA A 83 15.95 8.23 -18.91
C ALA A 83 16.11 8.48 -20.42
N GLY A 84 15.39 9.48 -20.97
CA GLY A 84 15.57 9.91 -22.35
C GLY A 84 16.97 10.44 -22.65
N LEU A 85 17.53 11.25 -21.75
CA LEU A 85 18.90 11.76 -21.87
C LEU A 85 19.93 10.63 -21.78
N ILE A 86 19.70 9.66 -20.91
CA ILE A 86 20.54 8.46 -20.78
C ILE A 86 20.62 7.68 -22.09
N PHE A 87 19.51 7.42 -22.74
CA PHE A 87 19.49 6.74 -24.02
C PHE A 87 20.19 7.54 -25.13
N PHE A 88 20.01 8.87 -25.12
CA PHE A 88 20.69 9.73 -26.08
C PHE A 88 22.20 9.69 -25.90
N THR A 89 22.72 9.82 -24.67
CA THR A 89 24.16 9.75 -24.39
C THR A 89 24.72 8.34 -24.62
N GLY A 90 23.96 7.28 -24.29
CA GLY A 90 24.32 5.91 -24.65
C GLY A 90 24.46 5.69 -26.15
N TYR A 91 23.55 6.26 -26.94
CA TYR A 91 23.63 6.24 -28.40
C TYR A 91 24.88 6.97 -28.91
N GLU A 92 25.19 8.15 -28.39
CA GLU A 92 26.41 8.91 -28.77
C GLU A 92 27.68 8.09 -28.50
N ILE A 93 27.78 7.44 -27.33
CA ILE A 93 28.94 6.59 -26.97
C ILE A 93 29.06 5.39 -27.93
N VAL A 94 27.94 4.72 -28.24
CA VAL A 94 27.94 3.62 -29.23
C VAL A 94 28.35 4.12 -30.61
N HIS A 95 27.80 5.25 -31.05
CA HIS A 95 28.14 5.85 -32.34
C HIS A 95 29.64 6.17 -32.43
N GLU A 96 30.20 6.80 -31.37
CA GLU A 96 31.62 7.09 -31.31
C GLU A 96 32.49 5.83 -31.26
N ALA A 97 32.09 4.81 -30.48
CA ALA A 97 32.81 3.54 -30.38
C ALA A 97 32.85 2.77 -31.73
N VAL A 98 31.80 2.86 -32.52
CA VAL A 98 31.69 2.10 -33.78
C VAL A 98 32.32 2.87 -34.97
N PHE A 99 32.00 4.16 -35.12
CA PHE A 99 32.28 4.94 -36.31
C PHE A 99 33.46 5.89 -36.20
N ALA A 100 33.89 6.29 -34.99
CA ALA A 100 35.04 7.17 -34.83
C ALA A 100 36.36 6.44 -35.09
N THR A 101 37.32 7.17 -35.65
CA THR A 101 38.69 6.70 -35.77
C THR A 101 39.29 6.41 -34.39
N ALA A 102 40.13 5.36 -34.30
CA ALA A 102 40.76 4.98 -33.05
C ALA A 102 41.56 6.16 -32.45
N ARG A 103 41.12 6.67 -31.30
CA ARG A 103 41.86 7.67 -30.56
C ARG A 103 43.07 6.99 -29.88
N ILE A 104 44.21 7.69 -29.85
CA ILE A 104 45.35 7.26 -29.07
C ILE A 104 45.04 7.62 -27.60
N THR A 105 44.67 6.61 -26.83
CA THR A 105 44.47 6.77 -25.39
C THR A 105 45.81 6.78 -24.68
N THR A 106 46.05 7.80 -23.85
CA THR A 106 47.24 7.89 -23.00
C THR A 106 46.89 7.43 -21.60
N VAL A 107 47.59 6.42 -21.08
CA VAL A 107 47.36 5.91 -19.74
C VAL A 107 48.53 6.21 -18.85
N SER A 108 48.26 6.83 -17.73
CA SER A 108 49.23 7.21 -16.70
C SER A 108 48.86 6.56 -15.37
N LEU A 109 49.82 6.29 -14.49
CA LEU A 109 49.54 5.65 -13.19
C LEU A 109 48.53 6.41 -12.32
N TRP A 110 48.51 7.74 -12.38
CA TRP A 110 47.54 8.54 -11.63
C TRP A 110 46.08 8.33 -12.13
N MET A 111 45.89 8.07 -13.43
CA MET A 111 44.58 7.76 -14.01
C MET A 111 44.06 6.42 -13.52
N LEU A 112 44.94 5.40 -13.47
CA LEU A 112 44.60 4.11 -12.90
C LEU A 112 44.28 4.21 -11.41
N ALA A 113 45.03 5.01 -10.66
CA ALA A 113 44.72 5.29 -9.25
C ALA A 113 43.38 6.00 -9.10
N GLY A 114 43.05 6.94 -9.99
CA GLY A 114 41.76 7.64 -10.00
C GLY A 114 40.58 6.73 -10.27
N ILE A 115 40.67 5.83 -11.28
CA ILE A 115 39.60 4.85 -11.56
C ILE A 115 39.48 3.83 -10.44
N LEU A 116 40.55 3.43 -9.83
CA LEU A 116 40.51 2.57 -8.65
C LEU A 116 39.80 3.25 -7.46
N LEU A 117 40.05 4.55 -7.25
CA LEU A 117 39.33 5.36 -6.27
C LEU A 117 37.84 5.48 -6.61
N SER A 118 37.50 5.63 -7.90
CA SER A 118 36.10 5.68 -8.33
C SER A 118 35.34 4.37 -8.12
N ALA A 119 36.04 3.24 -7.95
CA ALA A 119 35.47 1.97 -7.54
C ALA A 119 35.39 1.80 -6.01
N ILE A 120 36.48 2.19 -5.30
CA ILE A 120 36.60 1.98 -3.84
C ILE A 120 35.67 2.92 -3.06
N ILE A 121 35.55 4.19 -3.47
CA ILE A 121 34.69 5.16 -2.77
C ILE A 121 33.23 4.72 -2.72
N PRO A 122 32.56 4.38 -3.84
CA PRO A 122 31.18 3.88 -3.83
C PRO A 122 31.03 2.58 -3.03
N LEU A 123 31.99 1.68 -3.13
CA LEU A 123 31.98 0.42 -2.38
C LEU A 123 32.01 0.67 -0.86
N ALA A 124 32.93 1.52 -0.40
CA ALA A 124 33.01 1.88 1.01
C ALA A 124 31.75 2.60 1.48
N PHE A 125 31.23 3.54 0.68
CA PHE A 125 30.01 4.28 1.00
C PHE A 125 28.80 3.35 1.08
N SER A 126 28.64 2.45 0.12
CA SER A 126 27.54 1.48 0.10
C SER A 126 27.49 0.62 1.36
N TYR A 127 28.64 0.26 1.92
CA TYR A 127 28.71 -0.50 3.17
C TYR A 127 28.12 0.28 4.35
N PHE A 128 28.48 1.56 4.50
CA PHE A 128 27.95 2.41 5.57
C PHE A 128 26.48 2.76 5.35
N GLU A 129 26.09 3.03 4.13
CA GLU A 129 24.71 3.34 3.74
C GLU A 129 23.77 2.15 3.96
N LEU A 130 24.18 0.94 3.60
CA LEU A 130 23.41 -0.28 3.88
C LEU A 130 23.22 -0.49 5.39
N LYS A 131 24.25 -0.21 6.20
CA LYS A 131 24.13 -0.26 7.66
C LYS A 131 23.19 0.82 8.21
N ALA A 132 23.14 1.99 7.57
CA ALA A 132 22.20 3.05 7.91
C ALA A 132 20.78 2.70 7.47
N SER A 133 20.60 2.10 6.29
CA SER A 133 19.30 1.70 5.77
C SER A 133 18.60 0.68 6.66
N THR A 134 19.34 -0.32 7.17
CA THR A 134 18.80 -1.31 8.12
C THR A 134 18.36 -0.68 9.44
N LYS A 135 19.14 0.30 9.96
CA LYS A 135 18.78 1.03 11.19
C LYS A 135 17.58 1.97 10.99
N ALA A 136 17.44 2.52 9.79
CA ALA A 136 16.37 3.44 9.42
C ALA A 136 15.12 2.73 8.93
N ASN A 137 15.21 1.42 8.67
CA ASN A 137 14.19 0.65 7.95
C ASN A 137 13.76 1.37 6.64
N SER A 138 14.76 1.87 5.88
CA SER A 138 14.57 2.67 4.67
C SER A 138 14.88 1.86 3.42
N PRO A 139 13.86 1.43 2.66
CA PRO A 139 14.07 0.72 1.40
C PRO A 139 14.80 1.55 0.34
N SER A 140 14.60 2.87 0.32
CA SER A 140 15.28 3.78 -0.62
C SER A 140 16.79 3.82 -0.41
N LEU A 141 17.26 3.98 0.83
CA LEU A 141 18.69 3.90 1.14
C LEU A 141 19.28 2.51 0.83
N ALA A 142 18.51 1.44 1.04
CA ALA A 142 18.96 0.10 0.69
C ALA A 142 19.11 -0.09 -0.81
N ALA A 143 18.20 0.45 -1.60
CA ALA A 143 18.26 0.42 -3.07
C ALA A 143 19.47 1.22 -3.58
N GLU A 144 19.69 2.44 -3.06
CA GLU A 144 20.82 3.31 -3.41
C GLU A 144 22.16 2.64 -3.06
N ALA A 145 22.30 2.04 -1.88
CA ALA A 145 23.48 1.28 -1.51
C ALA A 145 23.74 0.07 -2.43
N GLN A 146 22.68 -0.57 -2.93
CA GLN A 146 22.83 -1.66 -3.89
C GLN A 146 23.27 -1.16 -5.27
N GLU A 147 22.81 0.01 -5.69
CA GLU A 147 23.23 0.67 -6.93
C GLU A 147 24.72 0.98 -6.91
N TYR A 148 25.25 1.56 -5.84
CA TYR A 148 26.68 1.78 -5.65
C TYR A 148 27.53 0.50 -5.75
N ARG A 149 27.01 -0.64 -5.29
CA ARG A 149 27.69 -1.93 -5.46
C ARG A 149 27.74 -2.37 -6.93
N THR A 150 26.67 -2.11 -7.68
CA THR A 150 26.62 -2.42 -9.11
C THR A 150 27.60 -1.56 -9.89
N HIS A 151 27.77 -0.30 -9.49
CA HIS A 151 28.72 0.65 -10.07
C HIS A 151 30.17 0.15 -10.03
N VAL A 152 30.57 -0.60 -9.02
CA VAL A 152 31.91 -1.20 -8.91
C VAL A 152 32.24 -2.11 -10.09
N PHE A 153 31.25 -2.81 -10.66
CA PHE A 153 31.49 -3.67 -11.84
C PHE A 153 31.79 -2.85 -13.08
N SER A 154 31.12 -1.74 -13.34
CA SER A 154 31.41 -0.87 -14.48
C SER A 154 32.80 -0.23 -14.35
N SER A 155 33.11 0.33 -13.20
CA SER A 155 34.45 0.86 -12.91
C SER A 155 35.54 -0.21 -13.04
N GLY A 156 35.28 -1.45 -12.64
CA GLY A 156 36.17 -2.59 -12.84
C GLY A 156 36.45 -2.90 -14.30
N VAL A 157 35.44 -2.81 -15.16
CA VAL A 157 35.61 -2.98 -16.62
C VAL A 157 36.49 -1.88 -17.20
N VAL A 158 36.25 -0.61 -16.81
CA VAL A 158 37.04 0.54 -17.25
C VAL A 158 38.52 0.40 -16.78
N PHE A 159 38.71 0.01 -15.51
CA PHE A 159 40.03 -0.23 -14.97
C PHE A 159 40.79 -1.33 -15.75
N ALA A 160 40.14 -2.46 -16.02
CA ALA A 160 40.70 -3.56 -16.80
C ALA A 160 41.09 -3.12 -18.22
N ALA A 161 40.28 -2.28 -18.86
CA ALA A 161 40.58 -1.73 -20.18
C ALA A 161 41.79 -0.81 -20.19
N LEU A 162 41.93 0.07 -19.19
CA LEU A 162 43.09 0.95 -19.05
C LEU A 162 44.38 0.17 -18.73
N VAL A 163 44.26 -0.86 -17.88
CA VAL A 163 45.42 -1.78 -17.63
C VAL A 163 45.78 -2.54 -18.91
N GLY A 164 44.79 -3.06 -19.64
CA GLY A 164 45.03 -3.73 -20.93
C GLY A 164 45.78 -2.82 -21.92
N GLN A 165 45.43 -1.51 -21.93
CA GLN A 165 46.11 -0.54 -22.77
C GLN A 165 47.63 -0.40 -22.48
N LEU A 166 48.06 -0.56 -21.23
CA LEU A 166 49.50 -0.58 -20.87
C LEU A 166 50.24 -1.76 -21.52
N PHE A 167 49.51 -2.84 -21.79
CA PHE A 167 50.06 -4.02 -22.50
C PHE A 167 49.81 -3.97 -24.02
N GLY A 168 49.40 -2.83 -24.57
CA GLY A 168 49.14 -2.65 -25.99
C GLY A 168 47.80 -3.23 -26.49
N LEU A 169 46.91 -3.69 -25.60
CA LEU A 169 45.61 -4.21 -25.95
C LEU A 169 44.61 -3.04 -26.12
N ARG A 170 43.98 -2.91 -27.27
CA ARG A 170 42.99 -1.86 -27.56
C ARG A 170 41.59 -2.26 -27.10
N LEU A 171 41.37 -2.31 -25.78
CA LEU A 171 40.12 -2.77 -25.19
C LEU A 171 39.14 -1.63 -24.92
N ASP A 172 39.55 -0.37 -25.07
CA ASP A 172 38.77 0.82 -24.68
C ASP A 172 37.38 0.86 -25.31
N ARG A 173 37.28 0.56 -26.62
CA ARG A 173 35.97 0.51 -27.33
C ARG A 173 35.03 -0.58 -26.77
N TRP A 174 35.59 -1.75 -26.52
CA TRP A 174 34.82 -2.87 -26.00
C TRP A 174 34.35 -2.61 -24.56
N ALA A 175 35.21 -1.99 -23.76
CA ALA A 175 34.85 -1.57 -22.42
C ALA A 175 33.76 -0.52 -22.45
N ALA A 176 33.88 0.51 -23.30
CA ALA A 176 32.82 1.52 -23.48
C ALA A 176 31.48 0.91 -23.86
N LEU A 177 31.46 0.00 -24.83
CA LEU A 177 30.23 -0.72 -25.23
C LEU A 177 29.64 -1.53 -24.08
N LEU A 178 30.47 -2.18 -23.28
CA LEU A 178 30.03 -2.93 -22.11
C LEU A 178 29.44 -2.01 -21.03
N VAL A 179 30.07 -0.85 -20.76
CA VAL A 179 29.54 0.17 -19.83
C VAL A 179 28.21 0.70 -20.33
N VAL A 180 28.02 0.93 -21.63
CA VAL A 180 26.74 1.36 -22.19
C VAL A 180 25.61 0.36 -21.91
N VAL A 181 25.90 -0.95 -21.88
CA VAL A 181 24.89 -1.94 -21.50
C VAL A 181 24.36 -1.70 -20.09
N PHE A 182 25.26 -1.37 -19.14
CA PHE A 182 24.85 -1.01 -17.78
C PHE A 182 24.04 0.30 -17.75
N ILE A 183 24.50 1.32 -18.48
CA ILE A 183 23.81 2.62 -18.61
C ILE A 183 22.39 2.44 -19.16
N VAL A 184 22.22 1.70 -20.27
CA VAL A 184 20.94 1.43 -20.90
C VAL A 184 20.03 0.64 -19.96
N ARG A 185 20.56 -0.34 -19.23
CA ARG A 185 19.81 -1.09 -18.24
C ARG A 185 19.26 -0.20 -17.12
N THR A 186 20.08 0.70 -16.58
CA THR A 186 19.65 1.70 -15.57
C THR A 186 18.60 2.64 -16.14
N GLY A 187 18.85 3.20 -17.34
CA GLY A 187 17.89 4.05 -18.03
C GLY A 187 16.55 3.37 -18.29
N TRP A 188 16.56 2.09 -18.66
CA TRP A 188 15.33 1.30 -18.84
C TRP A 188 14.57 1.12 -17.53
N GLY A 189 15.27 0.87 -16.42
CA GLY A 189 14.66 0.84 -15.07
C GLY A 189 13.95 2.14 -14.74
N LEU A 190 14.65 3.28 -14.86
CA LEU A 190 14.09 4.61 -14.61
C LEU A 190 12.87 4.93 -15.50
N LEU A 191 12.95 4.59 -16.79
CA LEU A 191 11.85 4.78 -17.72
C LEU A 191 10.63 3.94 -17.33
N ARG A 192 10.84 2.66 -17.09
CA ARG A 192 9.78 1.72 -16.71
C ARG A 192 9.09 2.14 -15.42
N ASP A 193 9.87 2.45 -14.39
CA ASP A 193 9.34 2.81 -13.07
C ASP A 193 8.63 4.18 -13.12
N GLY A 194 9.23 5.16 -13.79
CA GLY A 194 8.62 6.47 -14.01
C GLY A 194 7.30 6.37 -14.78
N MET A 195 7.28 5.64 -15.90
CA MET A 195 6.08 5.42 -16.71
C MET A 195 5.01 4.63 -15.97
N SER A 196 5.40 3.61 -15.19
CA SER A 196 4.44 2.84 -14.38
C SER A 196 3.66 3.73 -13.41
N VAL A 197 4.34 4.65 -12.72
CA VAL A 197 3.66 5.60 -11.82
C VAL A 197 2.83 6.62 -12.58
N LEU A 198 3.30 7.12 -13.73
CA LEU A 198 2.54 8.07 -14.54
C LEU A 198 1.26 7.46 -15.12
N LEU A 199 1.27 6.16 -15.42
CA LEU A 199 0.13 5.38 -15.92
C LEU A 199 -0.73 4.76 -14.80
N ASP A 200 -0.54 5.18 -13.56
CA ASP A 200 -1.28 4.67 -12.40
C ASP A 200 -1.23 3.14 -12.23
N ALA A 201 -0.07 2.55 -12.51
CA ALA A 201 0.13 1.14 -12.28
C ALA A 201 -0.15 0.78 -10.82
N SER A 202 -0.69 -0.42 -10.61
CA SER A 202 -1.02 -0.93 -9.28
C SER A 202 0.22 -0.95 -8.38
N ILE A 203 0.00 -0.66 -7.10
CA ILE A 203 1.01 -0.86 -6.06
C ILE A 203 1.32 -2.36 -5.92
N ASP A 204 2.36 -2.66 -5.17
CA ASP A 204 2.79 -4.04 -4.93
C ASP A 204 1.69 -4.91 -4.30
N ALA A 205 1.62 -6.17 -4.73
CA ALA A 205 0.59 -7.11 -4.31
C ALA A 205 0.64 -7.40 -2.79
N SER A 206 1.81 -7.32 -2.17
CA SER A 206 1.98 -7.54 -0.72
C SER A 206 1.31 -6.43 0.08
N THR A 207 1.47 -5.18 -0.34
CA THR A 207 0.78 -4.03 0.29
C THR A 207 -0.74 -4.12 0.11
N LEU A 208 -1.23 -4.46 -1.10
CA LEU A 208 -2.67 -4.65 -1.31
C LEU A 208 -3.24 -5.78 -0.45
N ALA A 209 -2.50 -6.88 -0.29
CA ALA A 209 -2.90 -7.99 0.58
C ALA A 209 -3.00 -7.54 2.04
N GLN A 210 -2.00 -6.78 2.53
CA GLN A 210 -2.01 -6.22 3.89
C GLN A 210 -3.21 -5.28 4.13
N VAL A 211 -3.49 -4.39 3.18
CA VAL A 211 -4.66 -3.49 3.27
C VAL A 211 -5.97 -4.29 3.27
N ARG A 212 -6.07 -5.32 2.43
CA ARG A 212 -7.23 -6.21 2.38
C ARG A 212 -7.45 -6.93 3.70
N GLU A 213 -6.39 -7.42 4.32
CA GLU A 213 -6.45 -8.07 5.63
C GLU A 213 -6.94 -7.10 6.73
N ILE A 214 -6.42 -5.87 6.76
CA ILE A 214 -6.89 -4.83 7.70
C ILE A 214 -8.39 -4.60 7.54
N ILE A 215 -8.86 -4.44 6.30
CA ILE A 215 -10.29 -4.19 6.02
C ILE A 215 -11.14 -5.40 6.40
N GLN A 216 -10.73 -6.62 6.05
CA GLN A 216 -11.50 -7.84 6.31
C GLN A 216 -11.58 -8.22 7.79
N ASN A 217 -10.63 -7.77 8.60
CA ASN A 217 -10.63 -7.98 10.05
C ASN A 217 -11.63 -7.06 10.79
N ASP A 218 -12.17 -6.02 10.15
CA ASP A 218 -13.23 -5.21 10.75
C ASP A 218 -14.57 -5.97 10.73
N PRO A 219 -15.21 -6.18 11.89
CA PRO A 219 -16.43 -7.00 12.00
C PRO A 219 -17.64 -6.41 11.27
N ALA A 220 -17.62 -5.10 10.97
CA ALA A 220 -18.69 -4.43 10.23
C ALA A 220 -18.57 -4.65 8.71
N VAL A 221 -17.40 -5.08 8.21
CA VAL A 221 -17.17 -5.35 6.80
C VAL A 221 -17.62 -6.76 6.45
N VAL A 222 -18.57 -6.85 5.55
CA VAL A 222 -19.10 -8.13 5.04
C VAL A 222 -18.31 -8.57 3.80
N GLN A 223 -17.99 -7.63 2.92
CA GLN A 223 -17.34 -7.90 1.65
C GLN A 223 -16.44 -6.75 1.23
N VAL A 224 -15.29 -7.07 0.69
CA VAL A 224 -14.44 -6.16 -0.09
C VAL A 224 -14.74 -6.42 -1.57
N LYS A 225 -15.51 -5.54 -2.21
CA LYS A 225 -15.87 -5.66 -3.62
C LYS A 225 -14.69 -5.34 -4.51
N THR A 226 -14.10 -4.17 -4.29
CA THR A 226 -12.96 -3.67 -5.05
C THR A 226 -11.91 -3.14 -4.09
N LEU A 227 -10.65 -3.39 -4.38
CA LEU A 227 -9.52 -2.77 -3.71
C LEU A 227 -8.44 -2.55 -4.76
N VAL A 228 -8.17 -1.29 -5.05
CA VAL A 228 -7.12 -0.85 -5.97
C VAL A 228 -6.24 0.18 -5.29
N GLY A 229 -5.03 0.32 -5.78
CA GLY A 229 -4.12 1.35 -5.29
C GLY A 229 -3.08 1.65 -6.34
N CYS A 230 -2.67 2.92 -6.41
CA CYS A 230 -1.60 3.37 -7.29
C CYS A 230 -0.57 4.21 -6.52
N ASN A 231 0.64 4.29 -7.08
CA ASN A 231 1.66 5.19 -6.59
C ASN A 231 1.50 6.58 -7.23
N SER A 232 1.70 7.62 -6.45
CA SER A 232 1.82 8.99 -6.92
C SER A 232 3.11 9.56 -6.37
N GLY A 233 4.19 9.49 -7.15
CA GLY A 233 5.54 9.62 -6.63
C GLY A 233 5.80 8.52 -5.60
N ARG A 234 6.29 8.89 -4.42
CA ARG A 234 6.51 7.97 -3.29
C ARG A 234 5.27 7.70 -2.42
N TYR A 235 4.16 8.40 -2.67
CA TYR A 235 2.92 8.27 -1.92
C TYR A 235 1.99 7.25 -2.55
N ARG A 236 1.18 6.61 -1.70
CA ARG A 236 0.19 5.61 -2.11
C ARG A 236 -1.21 6.18 -2.01
N PHE A 237 -1.99 6.02 -3.05
CA PHE A 237 -3.42 6.30 -3.08
C PHE A 237 -4.18 4.99 -3.17
N LEU A 238 -5.13 4.81 -2.27
CA LEU A 238 -5.91 3.60 -2.14
C LEU A 238 -7.39 3.92 -2.35
N GLU A 239 -8.07 3.06 -3.05
CA GLU A 239 -9.51 3.10 -3.24
C GLU A 239 -10.11 1.73 -2.95
N ALA A 240 -11.11 1.70 -2.08
CA ALA A 240 -11.80 0.48 -1.69
C ALA A 240 -13.31 0.65 -1.81
N GLU A 241 -13.99 -0.36 -2.32
CA GLU A 241 -15.44 -0.49 -2.33
C GLU A 241 -15.84 -1.61 -1.39
N LEU A 242 -16.61 -1.26 -0.35
CA LEU A 242 -16.93 -2.15 0.75
C LEU A 242 -18.42 -2.37 0.88
N GLY A 243 -18.80 -3.60 1.17
CA GLY A 243 -20.13 -3.92 1.66
C GLY A 243 -20.13 -3.93 3.19
N LEU A 244 -20.92 -3.05 3.80
CA LEU A 244 -21.05 -2.94 5.25
C LEU A 244 -22.36 -3.53 5.77
N ARG A 245 -22.31 -4.08 6.98
CA ARG A 245 -23.47 -4.65 7.68
C ARG A 245 -24.35 -3.58 8.34
N VAL A 246 -24.08 -2.33 8.16
CA VAL A 246 -24.79 -1.22 8.80
C VAL A 246 -25.61 -0.42 7.78
N ASN A 247 -26.84 -0.05 8.17
CA ASN A 247 -27.72 0.79 7.34
C ASN A 247 -27.77 2.25 7.82
N ASP A 248 -27.05 2.57 8.90
CA ASP A 248 -26.96 3.90 9.47
C ASP A 248 -25.77 4.64 8.87
N LEU A 249 -26.03 5.80 8.26
CA LEU A 249 -25.01 6.60 7.59
C LEU A 249 -23.90 7.08 8.55
N GLN A 250 -24.27 7.46 9.78
CA GLN A 250 -23.30 7.94 10.76
C GLN A 250 -22.35 6.81 11.20
N LYS A 251 -22.90 5.61 11.42
CA LYS A 251 -22.11 4.43 11.76
C LYS A 251 -21.21 4.01 10.61
N ALA A 252 -21.74 3.98 9.38
CA ALA A 252 -20.94 3.66 8.19
C ALA A 252 -19.79 4.65 7.99
N HIS A 253 -20.04 5.94 8.22
CA HIS A 253 -18.99 6.97 8.18
C HIS A 253 -17.92 6.75 9.27
N ALA A 254 -18.33 6.45 10.50
CA ALA A 254 -17.38 6.17 11.58
C ALA A 254 -16.50 4.94 11.31
N ILE A 255 -17.06 3.88 10.68
CA ILE A 255 -16.32 2.70 10.24
C ILE A 255 -15.30 3.07 9.15
N SER A 256 -15.74 3.82 8.14
CA SER A 256 -14.86 4.30 7.07
C SER A 256 -13.69 5.12 7.61
N GLN A 257 -13.93 6.06 8.52
CA GLN A 257 -12.87 6.86 9.16
C GLN A 257 -11.91 6.00 9.99
N ARG A 258 -12.43 5.04 10.76
CA ARG A 258 -11.59 4.11 11.52
C ARG A 258 -10.67 3.28 10.63
N LEU A 259 -11.21 2.72 9.54
CA LEU A 259 -10.44 1.95 8.57
C LEU A 259 -9.37 2.82 7.89
N GLU A 260 -9.74 4.03 7.45
CA GLU A 260 -8.79 4.98 6.87
C GLU A 260 -7.63 5.28 7.83
N HIS A 261 -7.94 5.56 9.10
CA HIS A 261 -6.93 5.84 10.13
C HIS A 261 -6.01 4.63 10.35
N THR A 262 -6.58 3.45 10.54
CA THR A 262 -5.83 2.21 10.75
C THR A 262 -4.91 1.88 9.57
N ILE A 263 -5.41 2.03 8.33
CA ILE A 263 -4.59 1.81 7.13
C ILE A 263 -3.43 2.80 7.08
N LYS A 264 -3.66 4.08 7.34
CA LYS A 264 -2.60 5.11 7.36
C LYS A 264 -1.56 4.91 8.47
N GLU A 265 -1.94 4.35 9.61
CA GLU A 265 -1.01 4.03 10.69
C GLU A 265 -0.13 2.81 10.40
N ILE A 266 -0.70 1.77 9.80
CA ILE A 266 -0.02 0.49 9.61
C ILE A 266 0.77 0.47 8.29
N VAL A 267 0.20 1.03 7.22
CA VAL A 267 0.79 1.00 5.88
C VAL A 267 1.57 2.29 5.61
N PRO A 268 2.90 2.21 5.37
CA PRO A 268 3.71 3.41 5.19
C PRO A 268 3.39 4.14 3.89
N HIS A 269 3.54 5.45 3.93
CA HIS A 269 3.39 6.36 2.77
C HIS A 269 1.99 6.41 2.15
N VAL A 270 0.96 5.99 2.86
CA VAL A 270 -0.42 6.17 2.42
C VAL A 270 -0.86 7.61 2.66
N GLU A 271 -1.04 8.36 1.58
CA GLU A 271 -1.51 9.76 1.64
C GLU A 271 -3.04 9.83 1.66
N ARG A 272 -3.68 9.01 0.84
CA ARG A 272 -5.12 9.03 0.68
C ARG A 272 -5.71 7.62 0.65
N VAL A 273 -6.80 7.47 1.39
CA VAL A 273 -7.67 6.29 1.30
C VAL A 273 -9.07 6.80 0.98
N LEU A 274 -9.63 6.35 -0.12
CA LEU A 274 -11.02 6.61 -0.47
C LEU A 274 -11.82 5.31 -0.25
N ILE A 275 -12.78 5.36 0.65
CA ILE A 275 -13.64 4.20 0.92
C ILE A 275 -15.05 4.54 0.46
N HIS A 276 -15.47 3.90 -0.61
CA HIS A 276 -16.87 3.82 -1.00
C HIS A 276 -17.53 2.65 -0.27
N TYR A 277 -18.64 2.89 0.38
CA TYR A 277 -19.34 1.83 1.11
C TYR A 277 -20.80 1.77 0.72
N GLU A 278 -21.31 0.56 0.64
CA GLU A 278 -22.71 0.26 0.38
C GLU A 278 -23.26 -0.61 1.51
N PRO A 279 -24.52 -0.36 1.93
CA PRO A 279 -25.17 -1.28 2.85
C PRO A 279 -25.43 -2.60 2.12
N ILE A 280 -24.98 -3.69 2.67
CA ILE A 280 -25.38 -5.01 2.20
C ILE A 280 -26.69 -5.37 2.89
N VAL A 281 -27.72 -5.54 2.10
CA VAL A 281 -28.95 -6.16 2.59
C VAL A 281 -28.62 -7.62 2.86
N PRO A 282 -28.61 -8.05 4.12
CA PRO A 282 -28.30 -9.43 4.44
C PRO A 282 -29.35 -10.34 3.83
N THR A 283 -28.96 -11.43 3.19
CA THR A 283 -29.88 -12.48 2.76
C THR A 283 -30.30 -13.37 3.92
N HIS A 284 -29.51 -13.37 4.98
CA HIS A 284 -29.73 -14.14 6.20
C HIS A 284 -29.47 -13.25 7.41
N LEU A 285 -30.23 -13.43 8.47
CA LEU A 285 -29.97 -12.83 9.78
C LEU A 285 -29.62 -13.90 10.78
N ARG A 286 -28.62 -13.64 11.58
CA ARG A 286 -28.18 -14.51 12.66
C ARG A 286 -28.56 -13.91 14.00
N TYR A 287 -29.50 -14.56 14.69
CA TYR A 287 -30.00 -14.13 15.98
C TYR A 287 -29.33 -14.90 17.10
N ALA A 288 -29.09 -14.23 18.23
CA ALA A 288 -28.56 -14.86 19.44
C ALA A 288 -29.55 -14.72 20.60
N PHE A 289 -29.70 -15.81 21.35
CA PHE A 289 -30.56 -15.86 22.54
C PHE A 289 -29.77 -16.47 23.69
N PRO A 290 -29.59 -15.77 24.84
CA PRO A 290 -29.00 -16.34 26.03
C PRO A 290 -29.92 -17.36 26.66
N LEU A 291 -29.44 -18.58 26.87
CA LEU A 291 -30.22 -19.67 27.45
C LEU A 291 -29.73 -20.03 28.84
N ALA A 292 -30.67 -20.30 29.75
CA ALA A 292 -30.42 -20.86 31.09
C ALA A 292 -30.20 -22.40 31.05
N ALA A 293 -30.80 -23.07 30.04
CA ALA A 293 -30.69 -24.49 29.82
C ALA A 293 -30.79 -24.82 28.33
N PRO A 294 -30.24 -25.92 27.85
CA PRO A 294 -30.25 -26.29 26.43
C PRO A 294 -31.62 -26.61 25.87
N ASP A 295 -32.65 -26.77 26.72
CA ASP A 295 -34.06 -26.99 26.37
C ASP A 295 -34.79 -25.76 25.79
N GLY A 296 -34.10 -24.62 25.70
CA GLY A 296 -34.66 -23.39 25.14
C GLY A 296 -35.18 -22.39 26.18
N LYS A 297 -34.98 -22.61 27.50
CA LYS A 297 -35.32 -21.64 28.53
C LYS A 297 -34.39 -20.43 28.46
N LEU A 298 -34.97 -19.23 28.28
CA LEU A 298 -34.18 -17.98 28.19
C LEU A 298 -33.60 -17.58 29.54
N SER A 299 -32.32 -17.19 29.52
CA SER A 299 -31.63 -16.66 30.69
C SER A 299 -32.04 -15.22 31.00
N LYS A 300 -32.12 -14.87 32.29
CA LYS A 300 -32.30 -13.46 32.71
C LYS A 300 -31.03 -12.62 32.46
N HIS A 301 -29.87 -13.21 32.70
CA HIS A 301 -28.59 -12.51 32.63
C HIS A 301 -27.83 -12.88 31.36
N PHE A 302 -27.39 -11.87 30.62
CA PHE A 302 -26.68 -12.04 29.34
C PHE A 302 -25.32 -12.75 29.52
N GLY A 303 -24.43 -12.16 30.34
CA GLY A 303 -23.05 -12.66 30.46
C GLY A 303 -22.93 -13.98 31.26
N GLU A 304 -23.94 -14.32 32.06
CA GLU A 304 -23.95 -15.52 32.91
C GLU A 304 -24.68 -16.70 32.31
N ALA A 305 -25.34 -16.50 31.14
CA ALA A 305 -26.02 -17.54 30.45
C ALA A 305 -25.06 -18.68 30.09
N PRO A 306 -25.31 -19.91 30.54
CA PRO A 306 -24.41 -21.05 30.27
C PRO A 306 -24.45 -21.48 28.81
N TYR A 307 -25.53 -21.17 28.08
CA TYR A 307 -25.67 -21.51 26.68
C TYR A 307 -26.13 -20.29 25.86
N MET A 308 -25.85 -20.32 24.55
CA MET A 308 -26.33 -19.38 23.56
C MET A 308 -26.99 -20.12 22.42
N ALA A 309 -28.25 -19.84 22.11
CA ALA A 309 -28.85 -20.30 20.88
C ALA A 309 -28.53 -19.30 19.75
N LEU A 310 -28.01 -19.83 18.65
CA LEU A 310 -27.75 -19.10 17.41
C LEU A 310 -28.72 -19.60 16.34
N ILE A 311 -29.58 -18.70 15.84
CA ILE A 311 -30.59 -19.01 14.85
C ILE A 311 -30.29 -18.24 13.58
N THR A 312 -30.12 -18.95 12.47
CA THR A 312 -29.94 -18.35 11.15
C THR A 312 -31.25 -18.37 10.40
N LEU A 313 -31.75 -17.18 10.07
CA LEU A 313 -32.99 -16.98 9.34
C LEU A 313 -32.68 -16.53 7.92
N ARG A 314 -33.35 -17.11 6.93
CA ARG A 314 -33.36 -16.59 5.57
C ARG A 314 -34.37 -15.48 5.48
N LEU A 315 -33.94 -14.27 5.02
CA LEU A 315 -34.82 -13.10 4.95
C LEU A 315 -35.84 -13.16 3.82
N GLN A 316 -35.59 -13.97 2.78
CA GLN A 316 -36.48 -14.05 1.61
C GLN A 316 -37.87 -14.64 1.94
N ASP A 317 -37.91 -15.60 2.84
CA ASP A 317 -39.13 -16.36 3.21
C ASP A 317 -39.34 -16.51 4.72
N GLY A 318 -38.44 -15.96 5.55
CA GLY A 318 -38.51 -16.06 7.01
C GLY A 318 -38.22 -17.47 7.55
N THR A 319 -37.64 -18.37 6.73
CA THR A 319 -37.40 -19.76 7.16
C THR A 319 -36.14 -19.85 8.04
N ILE A 320 -36.22 -20.70 9.04
CA ILE A 320 -35.07 -21.04 9.89
C ILE A 320 -34.22 -22.05 9.11
N GLU A 321 -33.01 -21.65 8.73
CA GLU A 321 -32.06 -22.55 8.06
C GLU A 321 -31.20 -23.35 9.04
N LYS A 322 -30.82 -22.70 10.16
CA LYS A 322 -29.93 -23.33 11.13
C LYS A 322 -30.31 -22.92 12.54
N ARG A 323 -30.36 -23.92 13.44
CA ARG A 323 -30.53 -23.72 14.88
C ARG A 323 -29.41 -24.43 15.61
N GLU A 324 -28.60 -23.69 16.34
CA GLU A 324 -27.43 -24.19 17.07
C GLU A 324 -27.51 -23.74 18.52
N VAL A 325 -27.22 -24.64 19.46
CA VAL A 325 -27.05 -24.28 20.86
C VAL A 325 -25.59 -24.50 21.20
N MET A 326 -24.91 -23.42 21.58
CA MET A 326 -23.49 -23.43 21.92
C MET A 326 -23.30 -23.16 23.40
N THR A 327 -22.33 -23.82 24.01
CA THR A 327 -21.89 -23.53 25.39
C THR A 327 -21.18 -22.17 25.41
N ASN A 328 -21.55 -21.30 26.32
CA ASN A 328 -20.86 -20.03 26.51
C ASN A 328 -19.48 -20.26 27.15
N PRO A 329 -18.37 -20.01 26.42
CA PRO A 329 -17.03 -20.27 26.93
C PRO A 329 -16.61 -19.33 28.07
N TYR A 330 -17.33 -18.23 28.25
CA TYR A 330 -16.99 -17.16 29.21
C TYR A 330 -17.95 -17.08 30.40
N CYS A 331 -18.89 -18.01 30.57
CA CYS A 331 -19.88 -17.96 31.66
C CYS A 331 -19.25 -18.05 33.06
N GLN A 332 -18.06 -18.61 33.18
CA GLN A 332 -17.31 -18.75 34.45
C GLN A 332 -16.29 -17.59 34.69
N GLU A 333 -16.17 -16.68 33.78
CA GLU A 333 -15.22 -15.56 33.91
C GLU A 333 -15.57 -14.62 35.05
N ILE A 334 -14.55 -14.17 35.80
CA ILE A 334 -14.74 -13.29 36.97
C ILE A 334 -14.81 -11.80 36.55
N LYS A 335 -14.00 -11.41 35.54
CA LYS A 335 -13.91 -10.01 35.09
C LYS A 335 -14.31 -9.87 33.62
N ALA A 336 -15.00 -8.75 33.32
CA ALA A 336 -15.40 -8.36 31.97
C ALA A 336 -16.20 -9.45 31.20
N LYS A 337 -16.85 -10.37 31.92
CA LYS A 337 -17.60 -11.50 31.39
C LYS A 337 -18.51 -11.09 30.22
N GLY A 338 -19.37 -10.09 30.44
CA GLY A 338 -20.29 -9.62 29.40
C GLY A 338 -19.60 -9.08 28.15
N ILE A 339 -18.45 -8.40 28.31
CA ILE A 339 -17.66 -7.90 27.18
C ILE A 339 -17.11 -9.08 26.34
N LYS A 340 -16.49 -10.08 27.00
CA LYS A 340 -15.96 -11.27 26.33
C LYS A 340 -17.04 -12.07 25.59
N VAL A 341 -18.22 -12.21 26.20
CA VAL A 341 -19.39 -12.84 25.55
C VAL A 341 -19.83 -12.03 24.34
N ALA A 342 -19.87 -10.71 24.43
CA ALA A 342 -20.25 -9.84 23.30
C ALA A 342 -19.24 -9.95 22.16
N GLU A 343 -17.95 -9.89 22.45
CA GLU A 343 -16.87 -10.07 21.45
C GLU A 343 -16.96 -11.45 20.78
N TRP A 344 -17.22 -12.48 21.54
CA TRP A 344 -17.42 -13.83 21.01
C TRP A 344 -18.63 -13.90 20.08
N LEU A 345 -19.78 -13.33 20.46
CA LEU A 345 -20.95 -13.29 19.60
C LEU A 345 -20.74 -12.48 18.32
N VAL A 346 -20.00 -11.38 18.41
CA VAL A 346 -19.56 -10.62 17.23
C VAL A 346 -18.70 -11.47 16.30
N SER A 347 -17.76 -12.27 16.84
CA SER A 347 -16.97 -13.21 16.04
C SER A 347 -17.81 -14.31 15.39
N GLN A 348 -18.95 -14.67 16.00
CA GLN A 348 -19.96 -15.57 15.43
C GLN A 348 -20.86 -14.91 14.39
N LYS A 349 -20.62 -13.63 14.04
CA LYS A 349 -21.37 -12.85 13.06
C LYS A 349 -22.87 -12.74 13.38
N VAL A 350 -23.18 -12.50 14.65
CA VAL A 350 -24.56 -12.26 15.11
C VAL A 350 -25.02 -10.87 14.65
N ASP A 351 -26.24 -10.79 14.11
CA ASP A 351 -26.86 -9.55 13.66
C ASP A 351 -27.74 -8.90 14.73
N ARG A 352 -28.45 -9.71 15.51
CA ARG A 352 -29.34 -9.24 16.57
C ARG A 352 -29.26 -10.18 17.78
N ILE A 353 -29.25 -9.58 18.97
CA ILE A 353 -29.34 -10.31 20.22
C ILE A 353 -30.62 -9.97 20.96
N PHE A 354 -31.28 -10.99 21.53
CA PHE A 354 -32.48 -10.86 22.35
C PHE A 354 -32.14 -11.08 23.81
N ILE A 355 -32.43 -10.11 24.66
CA ILE A 355 -32.06 -10.12 26.08
C ILE A 355 -33.28 -9.78 26.93
N LYS A 356 -33.35 -10.36 28.14
CA LYS A 356 -34.40 -10.04 29.12
C LYS A 356 -34.09 -8.80 29.93
N GLU A 357 -32.83 -8.58 30.29
CA GLU A 357 -32.39 -7.43 31.05
C GLU A 357 -31.57 -6.47 30.17
N GLY A 358 -31.86 -5.18 30.20
CA GLY A 358 -31.17 -4.16 29.43
C GLY A 358 -29.68 -4.11 29.74
N LEU A 359 -28.86 -3.88 28.70
CA LEU A 359 -27.42 -3.72 28.78
C LEU A 359 -26.99 -2.25 28.73
N GLN A 360 -27.93 -1.31 28.88
CA GLN A 360 -27.68 0.13 28.77
C GLN A 360 -26.59 0.59 29.75
N GLY A 361 -25.61 1.33 29.24
CA GLY A 361 -24.47 1.81 29.98
C GLY A 361 -23.46 0.74 30.43
N LYS A 362 -23.64 -0.53 29.99
CA LYS A 362 -22.72 -1.63 30.31
C LYS A 362 -21.77 -1.91 29.14
N GLY A 363 -20.58 -2.49 29.45
CA GLY A 363 -19.54 -2.81 28.46
C GLY A 363 -20.02 -3.53 27.20
N PRO A 364 -20.88 -4.57 27.27
CA PRO A 364 -21.39 -5.29 26.10
C PRO A 364 -22.14 -4.40 25.11
N GLU A 365 -22.83 -3.37 25.57
CA GLU A 365 -23.56 -2.43 24.69
C GLU A 365 -22.58 -1.73 23.72
N TYR A 366 -21.45 -1.28 24.20
CA TYR A 366 -20.45 -0.63 23.36
C TYR A 366 -19.85 -1.58 22.33
N VAL A 367 -19.62 -2.85 22.71
CA VAL A 367 -19.12 -3.88 21.78
C VAL A 367 -20.13 -4.12 20.65
N PHE A 368 -21.39 -4.31 21.00
CA PHE A 368 -22.47 -4.53 20.02
C PHE A 368 -22.73 -3.31 19.14
N ALA A 369 -22.74 -2.12 19.73
CA ALA A 369 -22.90 -0.87 18.98
C ALA A 369 -21.80 -0.65 17.96
N ASN A 370 -20.53 -0.90 18.34
CA ASN A 370 -19.36 -0.80 17.44
C ASN A 370 -19.40 -1.81 16.30
N ALA A 371 -19.93 -3.02 16.55
CA ALA A 371 -20.04 -4.09 15.56
C ALA A 371 -21.35 -4.03 14.74
N GLY A 372 -22.25 -3.06 15.00
CA GLY A 372 -23.53 -2.96 14.30
C GLY A 372 -24.57 -4.01 14.72
N VAL A 373 -24.33 -4.74 15.81
CA VAL A 373 -25.27 -5.75 16.33
C VAL A 373 -26.44 -5.06 17.02
N GLN A 374 -27.67 -5.41 16.62
CA GLN A 374 -28.88 -4.87 17.22
C GLN A 374 -29.21 -5.57 18.54
N MET A 375 -29.63 -4.82 19.53
CA MET A 375 -30.12 -5.36 20.80
C MET A 375 -31.63 -5.20 20.89
N ALA A 376 -32.34 -6.29 21.12
CA ALA A 376 -33.78 -6.32 21.33
C ALA A 376 -34.11 -6.86 22.72
N SER A 377 -35.09 -6.27 23.37
CA SER A 377 -35.61 -6.80 24.63
C SER A 377 -36.69 -7.85 24.36
N THR A 378 -36.68 -8.94 25.13
CA THR A 378 -37.73 -9.97 25.08
C THR A 378 -38.31 -10.22 26.46
N GLY A 379 -39.65 -10.28 26.53
CA GLY A 379 -40.36 -10.64 27.77
C GLY A 379 -40.73 -12.12 27.87
N PHE A 380 -40.39 -12.92 26.86
CA PHE A 380 -40.74 -14.34 26.83
C PHE A 380 -39.81 -15.20 27.68
N ASP A 381 -40.28 -16.34 28.13
CA ASP A 381 -39.51 -17.28 28.94
C ASP A 381 -38.81 -18.36 28.11
N THR A 382 -39.32 -18.63 26.91
CA THR A 382 -38.77 -19.63 26.03
C THR A 382 -38.32 -19.09 24.70
N LEU A 383 -37.31 -19.75 24.10
CA LEU A 383 -36.75 -19.42 22.80
C LEU A 383 -37.83 -19.44 21.69
N ASP A 384 -38.66 -20.49 21.69
CA ASP A 384 -39.63 -20.68 20.63
C ASP A 384 -40.67 -19.54 20.62
N MET A 385 -41.20 -19.13 21.81
CA MET A 385 -42.15 -17.99 21.90
C MET A 385 -41.51 -16.65 21.45
N ALA A 386 -40.23 -16.43 21.79
CA ALA A 386 -39.51 -15.23 21.37
C ALA A 386 -39.26 -15.21 19.85
N LEU A 387 -38.96 -16.38 19.30
CA LEU A 387 -38.67 -16.55 17.88
C LEU A 387 -39.96 -16.43 17.02
N ASP A 388 -41.06 -17.04 17.44
CA ASP A 388 -42.36 -16.97 16.74
C ASP A 388 -42.84 -15.53 16.62
N LYS A 389 -42.72 -14.74 17.70
CA LYS A 389 -43.05 -13.31 17.65
C LYS A 389 -42.20 -12.53 16.65
N GLU A 390 -40.90 -12.78 16.66
CA GLU A 390 -39.97 -12.08 15.76
C GLU A 390 -40.23 -12.45 14.28
N LEU A 391 -40.54 -13.73 14.02
CA LEU A 391 -40.97 -14.18 12.69
C LEU A 391 -42.28 -13.51 12.21
N GLU A 392 -43.25 -13.34 13.09
CA GLU A 392 -44.46 -12.57 12.77
C GLU A 392 -44.17 -11.11 12.43
N GLU A 393 -43.28 -10.46 13.18
CA GLU A 393 -42.88 -9.07 12.94
C GLU A 393 -42.15 -8.93 11.60
N LEU A 394 -41.23 -9.85 11.28
CA LEU A 394 -40.56 -9.91 9.99
C LEU A 394 -41.52 -10.11 8.84
N HIS A 395 -42.47 -11.04 8.94
CA HIS A 395 -43.48 -11.27 7.91
C HIS A 395 -44.36 -10.02 7.65
N LYS A 396 -44.71 -9.25 8.70
CA LYS A 396 -45.43 -7.99 8.57
C LYS A 396 -44.61 -6.93 7.83
N GLN A 397 -43.32 -6.82 8.13
CA GLN A 397 -42.40 -5.87 7.45
C GLN A 397 -42.27 -6.19 5.96
N PHE A 398 -42.11 -7.46 5.60
CA PHE A 398 -41.98 -7.88 4.19
C PHE A 398 -43.30 -7.80 3.42
N SER A 399 -44.43 -8.03 4.06
CA SER A 399 -45.76 -7.88 3.44
C SER A 399 -46.07 -6.41 3.17
N GLY A 400 -45.69 -5.50 4.08
CA GLY A 400 -45.89 -4.06 3.91
C GLY A 400 -44.99 -3.44 2.81
N ALA A 401 -43.78 -3.96 2.62
CA ALA A 401 -42.87 -3.48 1.58
C ALA A 401 -43.32 -3.85 0.16
N LYS A 402 -44.02 -4.98 -0.02
CA LYS A 402 -44.60 -5.38 -1.32
C LYS A 402 -45.80 -4.53 -1.76
N SER A 403 -46.51 -3.88 -0.81
CA SER A 403 -47.63 -2.98 -1.13
C SER A 403 -47.23 -1.54 -1.44
N GLY A 404 -46.01 -1.12 -1.11
CA GLY A 404 -45.49 0.24 -1.33
C GLY A 404 -44.84 0.51 -2.69
N THR A 405 -44.52 -0.51 -3.49
CA THR A 405 -43.81 -0.35 -4.78
C THR A 405 -44.75 -0.18 -5.99
N SER A 406 -46.10 -0.08 -5.76
CA SER A 406 -47.10 0.09 -6.85
C SER A 406 -47.48 1.54 -7.15
N SER A 407 -46.83 2.57 -6.55
CA SER A 407 -47.21 3.98 -6.79
C SER A 407 -46.02 4.92 -7.06
N ALA A 408 -44.95 4.43 -7.68
CA ALA A 408 -43.94 5.33 -8.26
C ALA A 408 -44.32 5.61 -9.71
N GLY A 409 -45.06 6.73 -9.88
CA GLY A 409 -45.52 7.23 -11.17
C GLY A 409 -44.34 7.46 -12.14
N SER A 410 -44.63 7.14 -13.38
CA SER A 410 -43.89 7.52 -14.57
C SER A 410 -43.52 9.00 -14.54
N ILE A 411 -42.24 9.32 -14.34
CA ILE A 411 -41.72 10.65 -14.65
C ILE A 411 -41.44 10.66 -16.16
N ASP A 412 -42.36 11.38 -16.84
CA ASP A 412 -42.29 11.74 -18.23
C ASP A 412 -41.07 12.65 -18.48
N LEU A 413 -40.08 12.11 -19.19
CA LEU A 413 -38.96 12.87 -19.69
C LEU A 413 -39.33 13.55 -21.02
N GLY A 414 -40.20 14.56 -20.89
CA GLY A 414 -40.57 15.47 -21.96
C GLY A 414 -39.45 16.49 -22.21
N GLN A 415 -38.88 16.37 -23.39
CA GLN A 415 -38.23 17.40 -24.23
C GLN A 415 -37.91 18.78 -23.59
N ALA A 416 -36.65 19.13 -23.54
CA ALA A 416 -36.20 20.51 -23.72
C ALA A 416 -34.92 20.55 -24.59
N ASN A 417 -35.16 20.70 -25.89
CA ASN A 417 -34.27 21.33 -26.84
C ASN A 417 -34.21 22.85 -26.52
N ARG A 418 -33.04 23.36 -26.23
CA ARG A 418 -32.44 24.58 -26.84
C ARG A 418 -31.10 24.89 -26.17
#